data_dc092ecb8d3f462c2ecafaef331f3e46
#
_entry.id   dc092ecb8d3f462c2ecafaef331f3e46
#
_cell.length_a   1.000
_cell.length_b   1.000
_cell.length_c   1.000
_cell.angle_alpha   90.00
_cell.angle_beta   90.00
_cell.angle_gamma   90.00
#
_symmetry.space_group_name_H-M   'P 1'
#
loop_
_entity.id
_entity.type
_entity.pdbx_description
1 polymer ?
#
loop_
_entity_poly.entity_id
_entity_poly.type
_entity_poly.pdbx_seq_one_letter_code
_entity_poly.pdbx_strand_id
1 'polypeptide(L)'
;MQAKISVVALSVAAAFALSACGQKEEPKPVAAPAAAPAAKPEVVVKLGHVAPMTGPQAHLGKDNENGARLAIEELNAKGLEIGGAKVKFELLGEDDQADPKQGSIVAQKLVDAKVNGVVGHLNSGTTIPASKLYSDAGIPQISGSATNPKYTQQGFKTAFRVMANDVQQGKVLGDFAVQQGVKTVAIVDDRTAYGQGLADEFKKSAQAAGLKVVANEYTNDKATDFKAILTKIKSTKADLVFYGGMDAQGGPMAKQMKELGIKAKFLGGDGVCTPEFMKLGGEATEGHYCSLPGVPLEKLAKGPEFKDKFVKKFGAEIQLYAPYVYDAVMVMADAMKRADSVDPAKYLAEIGKTNYDGLTAQVAFDEFGDLKGGAISIYQYKSGKLEYVSTLGGSPVAVAKAEVQEAVAEVKDAAKAVAGAATEAGKEAVKAGADAVKNAAEATKAAVEKK
;
A
#
# COMPACT_ATOMS: atom_id res chain seq x y z
N MET A 1 49.09 -53.39 -29.80
CA MET A 1 48.71 -54.82 -29.79
C MET A 1 47.24 -54.90 -30.04
N GLN A 2 46.92 -55.15 -31.13
CA GLN A 2 46.18 -56.07 -32.02
C GLN A 2 45.58 -57.28 -31.29
N ALA A 3 44.26 -57.49 -31.54
CA ALA A 3 43.59 -58.72 -31.98
C ALA A 3 42.09 -58.51 -31.85
N LYS A 4 41.31 -58.41 -32.84
CA LYS A 4 40.80 -59.15 -34.01
C LYS A 4 40.12 -60.46 -33.69
N ILE A 5 38.90 -60.61 -34.33
CA ILE A 5 38.29 -61.85 -34.93
C ILE A 5 37.28 -62.56 -33.95
N SER A 6 36.08 -63.08 -34.32
CA SER A 6 35.49 -63.39 -35.62
C SER A 6 33.98 -63.65 -35.55
N VAL A 7 33.37 -63.54 -36.70
CA VAL A 7 32.00 -63.94 -37.10
C VAL A 7 31.84 -65.46 -37.10
N VAL A 8 30.63 -66.01 -36.77
CA VAL A 8 30.13 -67.25 -37.33
C VAL A 8 28.62 -67.10 -37.60
N ALA A 9 28.31 -67.15 -38.85
CA ALA A 9 26.96 -67.40 -39.37
C ALA A 9 26.70 -68.91 -39.46
N LEU A 10 25.52 -69.34 -39.17
CA LEU A 10 25.05 -70.65 -39.67
C LEU A 10 23.58 -70.62 -40.05
N SER A 11 23.32 -70.78 -41.32
CA SER A 11 22.03 -70.97 -41.96
C SER A 11 21.66 -72.46 -41.91
N VAL A 12 20.40 -72.83 -41.67
CA VAL A 12 19.78 -74.07 -42.27
C VAL A 12 18.28 -73.84 -42.45
N ALA A 13 17.85 -74.37 -43.61
CA ALA A 13 16.64 -74.12 -44.32
C ALA A 13 15.47 -75.07 -43.93
N ALA A 14 14.29 -74.56 -44.25
CA ALA A 14 13.14 -75.18 -44.95
C ALA A 14 12.47 -76.48 -44.40
N ALA A 15 11.15 -76.40 -44.21
CA ALA A 15 10.22 -77.21 -44.97
C ALA A 15 8.74 -76.91 -44.64
N PHE A 16 7.96 -76.83 -45.70
CA PHE A 16 6.52 -76.78 -45.95
C PHE A 16 5.57 -77.42 -44.95
N ALA A 17 4.40 -76.83 -44.76
CA ALA A 17 3.13 -77.43 -44.94
C ALA A 17 1.97 -76.39 -45.02
N LEU A 18 1.12 -76.60 -45.98
CA LEU A 18 -0.05 -75.84 -46.43
C LEU A 18 -1.26 -75.94 -45.51
N SER A 19 -2.08 -74.88 -45.60
CA SER A 19 -3.57 -74.90 -45.46
C SER A 19 -4.17 -74.50 -44.11
N ALA A 20 -4.74 -73.34 -44.06
CA ALA A 20 -6.13 -73.07 -43.80
C ALA A 20 -6.48 -71.56 -43.85
N CYS A 21 -7.44 -71.21 -44.67
CA CYS A 21 -8.08 -69.90 -44.74
C CYS A 21 -8.68 -69.50 -43.38
N GLY A 22 -8.26 -68.40 -42.84
CA GLY A 22 -8.89 -67.68 -41.80
C GLY A 22 -8.52 -66.21 -41.93
N GLN A 23 -9.48 -65.38 -42.34
CA GLN A 23 -9.26 -63.93 -42.37
C GLN A 23 -8.89 -63.46 -40.96
N LYS A 24 -7.63 -63.09 -40.75
CA LYS A 24 -7.24 -62.36 -39.58
C LYS A 24 -7.45 -60.87 -39.90
N GLU A 25 -8.40 -60.24 -39.18
CA GLU A 25 -8.47 -58.79 -39.09
C GLU A 25 -7.09 -58.29 -38.66
N GLU A 26 -6.51 -57.36 -39.43
CA GLU A 26 -5.31 -56.62 -39.02
C GLU A 26 -5.64 -55.80 -37.77
N PRO A 27 -4.84 -55.86 -36.70
CA PRO A 27 -5.02 -54.98 -35.55
C PRO A 27 -4.85 -53.54 -36.01
N LYS A 28 -5.92 -52.74 -35.85
CA LYS A 28 -5.88 -51.29 -36.03
C LYS A 28 -4.68 -50.73 -35.24
N PRO A 29 -3.89 -49.80 -35.78
CA PRO A 29 -2.81 -49.15 -35.05
C PRO A 29 -3.40 -48.54 -33.80
N VAL A 30 -2.97 -48.96 -32.63
CA VAL A 30 -3.26 -48.28 -31.37
C VAL A 30 -2.61 -46.96 -31.47
N ALA A 31 -3.41 -45.86 -31.51
CA ALA A 31 -2.93 -44.52 -31.49
C ALA A 31 -1.99 -44.36 -30.25
N ALA A 32 -0.75 -43.97 -30.49
CA ALA A 32 0.18 -43.66 -29.41
C ALA A 32 -0.49 -42.66 -28.45
N PRO A 33 -0.34 -42.80 -27.11
CA PRO A 33 -0.87 -41.85 -26.17
C PRO A 33 -0.36 -40.45 -26.57
N ALA A 34 -1.29 -39.49 -26.69
CA ALA A 34 -0.92 -38.12 -26.95
C ALA A 34 0.12 -37.71 -25.94
N ALA A 35 1.28 -37.26 -26.40
CA ALA A 35 2.35 -36.78 -25.53
C ALA A 35 1.76 -35.73 -24.57
N ALA A 36 1.98 -35.93 -23.27
CA ALA A 36 1.54 -34.99 -22.27
C ALA A 36 2.11 -33.58 -22.65
N PRO A 37 1.32 -32.48 -22.53
CA PRO A 37 1.77 -31.16 -22.86
C PRO A 37 3.10 -30.90 -22.15
N ALA A 38 4.12 -30.44 -22.89
CA ALA A 38 5.41 -30.09 -22.30
C ALA A 38 5.19 -29.07 -21.20
N ALA A 39 5.82 -29.27 -20.03
CA ALA A 39 5.73 -28.36 -18.91
C ALA A 39 6.20 -26.98 -19.37
N LYS A 40 5.41 -25.92 -19.09
CA LYS A 40 5.78 -24.56 -19.44
C LYS A 40 7.06 -24.17 -18.68
N PRO A 41 7.96 -23.40 -19.32
CA PRO A 41 9.15 -22.87 -18.64
C PRO A 41 8.75 -22.04 -17.41
N GLU A 42 9.56 -22.05 -16.36
CA GLU A 42 9.38 -21.20 -15.19
C GLU A 42 10.33 -20.01 -15.29
N VAL A 43 9.81 -18.81 -14.99
CA VAL A 43 10.58 -17.55 -14.96
C VAL A 43 10.45 -16.95 -13.55
N VAL A 44 11.59 -16.65 -12.93
CA VAL A 44 11.64 -15.97 -11.64
C VAL A 44 11.60 -14.46 -11.87
N VAL A 45 10.63 -13.79 -11.22
CA VAL A 45 10.50 -12.33 -11.16
C VAL A 45 10.97 -11.87 -9.79
N LYS A 46 12.08 -11.13 -9.76
CA LYS A 46 12.63 -10.56 -8.53
C LYS A 46 12.04 -9.17 -8.32
N LEU A 47 11.30 -8.97 -7.24
CA LEU A 47 10.86 -7.65 -6.80
C LEU A 47 11.73 -7.18 -5.65
N GLY A 48 12.35 -6.01 -5.79
CA GLY A 48 13.05 -5.34 -4.70
C GLY A 48 12.03 -4.73 -3.73
N HIS A 49 12.34 -4.80 -2.44
CA HIS A 49 11.60 -4.09 -1.39
C HIS A 49 12.57 -3.41 -0.45
N VAL A 50 12.31 -2.15 -0.11
CA VAL A 50 13.17 -1.37 0.78
C VAL A 50 12.33 -0.61 1.80
N ALA A 51 12.67 -0.78 3.06
CA ALA A 51 12.05 -0.09 4.20
C ALA A 51 13.02 -0.09 5.38
N PRO A 52 12.82 0.75 6.43
CA PRO A 52 13.61 0.68 7.65
C PRO A 52 13.24 -0.57 8.46
N MET A 53 14.01 -1.64 8.29
CA MET A 53 13.78 -2.92 8.98
C MET A 53 14.38 -2.91 10.38
N THR A 54 15.25 -1.95 10.68
CA THR A 54 15.88 -1.71 11.99
C THR A 54 15.68 -0.26 12.44
N GLY A 55 15.95 0.05 13.72
CA GLY A 55 15.80 1.37 14.29
C GLY A 55 14.38 1.73 14.71
N PRO A 56 14.12 3.01 15.03
CA PRO A 56 12.83 3.46 15.60
C PRO A 56 11.61 3.23 14.72
N GLN A 57 11.79 3.12 13.41
CA GLN A 57 10.72 2.92 12.44
C GLN A 57 10.57 1.45 11.99
N ALA A 58 11.25 0.51 12.64
CA ALA A 58 11.24 -0.90 12.25
C ALA A 58 9.83 -1.54 12.24
N HIS A 59 8.92 -1.06 13.08
CA HIS A 59 7.53 -1.51 13.11
C HIS A 59 6.80 -1.17 11.80
N LEU A 60 7.04 0.02 11.23
CA LEU A 60 6.52 0.44 9.93
C LEU A 60 7.18 -0.31 8.76
N GLY A 61 8.49 -0.51 8.84
CA GLY A 61 9.23 -1.28 7.84
C GLY A 61 8.76 -2.73 7.75
N LYS A 62 8.53 -3.38 8.89
CA LYS A 62 7.97 -4.73 8.98
C LYS A 62 6.56 -4.81 8.40
N ASP A 63 5.71 -3.85 8.72
CA ASP A 63 4.36 -3.74 8.18
C ASP A 63 4.39 -3.64 6.65
N ASN A 64 5.25 -2.76 6.14
CA ASN A 64 5.47 -2.53 4.71
C ASN A 64 5.90 -3.82 3.99
N GLU A 65 6.94 -4.50 4.52
CA GLU A 65 7.43 -5.77 3.97
C GLU A 65 6.38 -6.88 4.02
N ASN A 66 5.62 -6.98 5.09
CA ASN A 66 4.58 -7.98 5.25
C ASN A 66 3.47 -7.81 4.20
N GLY A 67 3.11 -6.58 3.85
CA GLY A 67 2.19 -6.29 2.75
C GLY A 67 2.69 -6.84 1.41
N ALA A 68 3.97 -6.61 1.09
CA ALA A 68 4.59 -7.14 -0.12
C ALA A 68 4.65 -8.67 -0.11
N ARG A 69 5.02 -9.29 1.01
CA ARG A 69 5.09 -10.75 1.14
C ARG A 69 3.74 -11.42 0.97
N LEU A 70 2.67 -10.84 1.53
CA LEU A 70 1.32 -11.38 1.38
C LEU A 70 0.87 -11.33 -0.10
N ALA A 71 1.12 -10.21 -0.79
CA ALA A 71 0.81 -10.09 -2.21
C ALA A 71 1.55 -11.10 -3.08
N ILE A 72 2.85 -11.26 -2.86
CA ILE A 72 3.69 -12.23 -3.58
C ILE A 72 3.23 -13.66 -3.36
N GLU A 73 2.86 -14.02 -2.13
CA GLU A 73 2.34 -15.35 -1.85
C GLU A 73 1.03 -15.62 -2.58
N GLU A 74 0.11 -14.66 -2.60
CA GLU A 74 -1.14 -14.79 -3.33
C GLU A 74 -0.92 -14.87 -4.86
N LEU A 75 0.02 -14.10 -5.42
CA LEU A 75 0.38 -14.18 -6.82
C LEU A 75 0.97 -15.54 -7.18
N ASN A 76 1.87 -16.06 -6.36
CA ASN A 76 2.47 -17.38 -6.56
C ASN A 76 1.44 -18.51 -6.42
N ALA A 77 0.50 -18.40 -5.48
CA ALA A 77 -0.58 -19.35 -5.31
C ALA A 77 -1.55 -19.34 -6.51
N LYS A 78 -1.77 -18.20 -7.16
CA LYS A 78 -2.57 -18.09 -8.39
C LYS A 78 -1.89 -18.70 -9.61
N GLY A 79 -0.57 -18.84 -9.60
CA GLY A 79 0.19 -19.46 -10.68
C GLY A 79 0.10 -18.67 -11.99
N LEU A 80 0.50 -17.39 -11.98
CA LEU A 80 0.41 -16.51 -13.14
C LEU A 80 1.27 -17.03 -14.31
N GLU A 81 0.75 -16.87 -15.52
CA GLU A 81 1.47 -17.10 -16.78
C GLU A 81 1.65 -15.77 -17.51
N ILE A 82 2.88 -15.46 -17.88
CA ILE A 82 3.26 -14.24 -18.60
C ILE A 82 4.31 -14.61 -19.65
N GLY A 83 4.14 -14.19 -20.90
CA GLY A 83 5.06 -14.48 -21.99
C GLY A 83 5.17 -15.98 -22.29
N GLY A 84 4.11 -16.77 -22.03
CA GLY A 84 4.09 -18.23 -22.24
C GLY A 84 4.83 -19.03 -21.16
N ALA A 85 5.35 -18.39 -20.08
CA ALA A 85 6.03 -19.03 -18.97
C ALA A 85 5.22 -18.93 -17.68
N LYS A 86 5.39 -19.90 -16.77
CA LYS A 86 4.92 -19.75 -15.38
C LYS A 86 5.81 -18.78 -14.65
N VAL A 87 5.19 -17.83 -13.94
CA VAL A 87 5.93 -16.81 -13.19
C VAL A 87 5.96 -17.16 -11.71
N LYS A 88 7.16 -17.11 -11.12
CA LYS A 88 7.38 -17.19 -9.68
C LYS A 88 7.95 -15.86 -9.21
N PHE A 89 7.23 -15.17 -8.33
CA PHE A 89 7.69 -13.93 -7.72
C PHE A 89 8.57 -14.21 -6.50
N GLU A 90 9.66 -13.48 -6.38
CA GLU A 90 10.56 -13.51 -5.22
C GLU A 90 10.80 -12.08 -4.72
N LEU A 91 10.79 -11.88 -3.38
CA LEU A 91 11.05 -10.60 -2.74
C LEU A 91 12.50 -10.52 -2.27
N LEU A 92 13.22 -9.50 -2.76
CA LEU A 92 14.54 -9.12 -2.26
C LEU A 92 14.35 -7.92 -1.33
N GLY A 93 14.32 -8.18 -0.02
CA GLY A 93 14.17 -7.15 1.03
C GLY A 93 15.50 -6.55 1.43
N GLU A 94 15.57 -5.22 1.57
CA GLU A 94 16.74 -4.47 2.03
C GLU A 94 16.33 -3.48 3.13
N ASP A 95 17.25 -3.24 4.06
CA ASP A 95 17.09 -2.29 5.16
C ASP A 95 17.80 -0.97 4.83
N ASP A 96 17.04 0.11 4.70
CA ASP A 96 17.59 1.46 4.48
C ASP A 96 17.73 2.28 5.76
N GLN A 97 17.31 1.73 6.92
CA GLN A 97 17.41 2.35 8.24
C GLN A 97 16.78 3.76 8.32
N ALA A 98 15.89 4.11 7.37
CA ALA A 98 15.39 5.46 7.15
C ALA A 98 16.51 6.50 6.85
N ASP A 99 17.73 6.06 6.49
CA ASP A 99 18.86 6.91 6.16
C ASP A 99 18.99 7.09 4.64
N PRO A 100 18.98 8.33 4.10
CA PRO A 100 19.05 8.59 2.66
C PRO A 100 20.30 8.04 1.97
N LYS A 101 21.44 7.95 2.67
CA LYS A 101 22.68 7.39 2.13
C LYS A 101 22.57 5.88 2.03
N GLN A 102 22.10 5.24 3.10
CA GLN A 102 21.84 3.81 3.10
C GLN A 102 20.79 3.44 2.06
N GLY A 103 19.73 4.25 1.92
CA GLY A 103 18.72 4.10 0.88
C GLY A 103 19.32 4.07 -0.54
N SER A 104 20.29 4.93 -0.83
CA SER A 104 20.99 4.92 -2.12
C SER A 104 21.89 3.69 -2.29
N ILE A 105 22.55 3.24 -1.22
CA ILE A 105 23.41 2.03 -1.25
C ILE A 105 22.58 0.78 -1.57
N VAL A 106 21.47 0.58 -0.86
CA VAL A 106 20.61 -0.58 -1.08
C VAL A 106 19.87 -0.51 -2.41
N ALA A 107 19.53 0.71 -2.90
CA ALA A 107 18.99 0.88 -4.24
C ALA A 107 19.98 0.41 -5.31
N GLN A 108 21.25 0.78 -5.21
CA GLN A 108 22.29 0.30 -6.14
C GLN A 108 22.44 -1.23 -6.07
N LYS A 109 22.39 -1.81 -4.87
CA LYS A 109 22.42 -3.28 -4.70
C LYS A 109 21.27 -3.98 -5.44
N LEU A 110 20.05 -3.42 -5.41
CA LEU A 110 18.91 -3.96 -6.14
C LEU A 110 19.08 -3.79 -7.66
N VAL A 111 19.65 -2.66 -8.12
CA VAL A 111 20.00 -2.45 -9.53
C VAL A 111 21.00 -3.51 -10.00
N ASP A 112 22.06 -3.76 -9.23
CA ASP A 112 23.09 -4.76 -9.54
C ASP A 112 22.51 -6.19 -9.53
N ALA A 113 21.52 -6.46 -8.67
CA ALA A 113 20.77 -7.72 -8.62
C ALA A 113 19.80 -7.89 -9.80
N LYS A 114 19.65 -6.86 -10.65
CA LYS A 114 18.77 -6.82 -11.83
C LYS A 114 17.33 -7.20 -11.47
N VAL A 115 16.77 -6.53 -10.45
CA VAL A 115 15.38 -6.75 -10.09
C VAL A 115 14.45 -6.31 -11.22
N ASN A 116 13.31 -6.98 -11.34
CA ASN A 116 12.31 -6.66 -12.38
C ASN A 116 11.46 -5.44 -12.03
N GLY A 117 11.47 -4.99 -10.78
CA GLY A 117 10.77 -3.81 -10.29
C GLY A 117 11.05 -3.62 -8.80
N VAL A 118 10.71 -2.45 -8.26
CA VAL A 118 10.89 -2.13 -6.84
C VAL A 118 9.58 -1.66 -6.24
N VAL A 119 9.23 -2.22 -5.09
CA VAL A 119 8.11 -1.77 -4.25
C VAL A 119 8.69 -1.15 -2.97
N GLY A 120 8.59 0.16 -2.85
CA GLY A 120 9.26 0.96 -1.81
C GLY A 120 9.96 2.17 -2.44
N HIS A 121 10.85 2.85 -1.77
CA HIS A 121 11.17 2.77 -0.35
C HIS A 121 10.02 3.28 0.52
N LEU A 122 10.14 3.09 1.86
CA LEU A 122 9.10 3.57 2.75
C LEU A 122 9.18 5.09 2.91
N ASN A 123 10.33 5.62 3.33
CA ASN A 123 10.49 7.04 3.66
C ASN A 123 10.73 7.89 2.41
N SER A 124 10.12 9.07 2.34
CA SER A 124 10.38 10.02 1.25
C SER A 124 11.87 10.37 1.11
N GLY A 125 12.58 10.48 2.26
CA GLY A 125 14.02 10.80 2.29
C GLY A 125 14.91 9.74 1.65
N THR A 126 14.51 8.48 1.65
CA THR A 126 15.23 7.38 0.99
C THR A 126 14.70 7.13 -0.43
N THR A 127 13.39 7.31 -0.65
CA THR A 127 12.72 7.11 -1.95
C THR A 127 13.20 8.09 -3.01
N ILE A 128 13.28 9.39 -2.67
CA ILE A 128 13.63 10.45 -3.61
C ILE A 128 15.03 10.24 -4.24
N PRO A 129 16.12 10.05 -3.50
CA PRO A 129 17.42 9.79 -4.09
C PRO A 129 17.50 8.42 -4.79
N ALA A 130 16.86 7.38 -4.26
CA ALA A 130 16.85 6.05 -4.85
C ALA A 130 16.15 6.02 -6.23
N SER A 131 15.09 6.82 -6.42
CA SER A 131 14.32 6.86 -7.66
C SER A 131 15.16 7.25 -8.88
N LYS A 132 16.22 8.05 -8.69
CA LYS A 132 17.17 8.35 -9.79
C LYS A 132 17.94 7.11 -10.23
N LEU A 133 18.42 6.30 -9.28
CA LEU A 133 19.19 5.07 -9.58
C LEU A 133 18.31 4.07 -10.32
N TYR A 134 17.06 3.89 -9.89
CA TYR A 134 16.11 3.03 -10.59
C TYR A 134 15.73 3.57 -11.96
N SER A 135 15.55 4.89 -12.09
CA SER A 135 15.27 5.53 -13.38
C SER A 135 16.41 5.35 -14.38
N ASP A 136 17.67 5.56 -13.95
CA ASP A 136 18.84 5.38 -14.80
C ASP A 136 19.00 3.92 -15.26
N ALA A 137 18.55 2.96 -14.45
CA ALA A 137 18.54 1.53 -14.75
C ALA A 137 17.28 1.06 -15.51
N GLY A 138 16.30 1.93 -15.74
CA GLY A 138 15.02 1.58 -16.37
C GLY A 138 14.13 0.66 -15.52
N ILE A 139 14.34 0.62 -14.20
CA ILE A 139 13.59 -0.22 -13.26
C ILE A 139 12.39 0.55 -12.71
N PRO A 140 11.14 0.09 -12.92
CA PRO A 140 9.97 0.71 -12.31
C PRO A 140 9.97 0.63 -10.79
N GLN A 141 9.58 1.73 -10.14
CA GLN A 141 9.45 1.84 -8.69
C GLN A 141 8.03 2.29 -8.34
N ILE A 142 7.35 1.55 -7.47
CA ILE A 142 6.05 1.92 -6.93
C ILE A 142 6.16 2.03 -5.41
N SER A 143 5.96 3.24 -4.85
CA SER A 143 5.90 3.41 -3.41
C SER A 143 4.46 3.31 -2.89
N GLY A 144 4.28 2.57 -1.80
CA GLY A 144 3.04 2.47 -1.03
C GLY A 144 3.08 3.29 0.26
N SER A 145 4.07 4.21 0.42
CA SER A 145 4.29 4.91 1.69
C SER A 145 4.94 6.29 1.57
N ALA A 146 5.84 6.53 0.61
CA ALA A 146 6.51 7.83 0.46
C ALA A 146 5.53 8.88 -0.12
N THR A 147 5.21 9.91 0.68
CA THR A 147 4.15 10.87 0.36
C THR A 147 4.65 12.21 -0.23
N ASN A 148 5.94 12.53 -0.10
CA ASN A 148 6.47 13.80 -0.60
C ASN A 148 6.27 13.93 -2.13
N PRO A 149 5.65 15.01 -2.64
CA PRO A 149 5.39 15.19 -4.06
C PRO A 149 6.66 15.22 -4.92
N LYS A 150 7.80 15.62 -4.35
CA LYS A 150 9.08 15.62 -5.06
C LYS A 150 9.47 14.25 -5.61
N TYR A 151 8.99 13.15 -5.00
CA TYR A 151 9.29 11.80 -5.48
C TYR A 151 8.89 11.60 -6.94
N THR A 152 7.67 11.94 -7.30
CA THR A 152 7.10 11.77 -8.64
C THR A 152 7.35 12.97 -9.56
N GLN A 153 7.64 14.14 -8.99
CA GLN A 153 7.84 15.40 -9.74
C GLN A 153 9.28 15.64 -10.22
N GLN A 154 10.18 14.66 -10.08
CA GLN A 154 11.55 14.75 -10.64
C GLN A 154 11.61 14.52 -12.16
N GLY A 155 10.49 14.16 -12.80
CA GLY A 155 10.40 13.87 -14.23
C GLY A 155 10.78 12.44 -14.61
N PHE A 156 11.01 11.54 -13.66
CA PHE A 156 11.29 10.13 -13.91
C PHE A 156 10.01 9.38 -14.29
N LYS A 157 10.04 8.67 -15.42
CA LYS A 157 8.90 7.88 -15.90
C LYS A 157 8.75 6.53 -15.19
N THR A 158 9.71 6.18 -14.33
CA THR A 158 9.75 4.93 -13.56
C THR A 158 9.16 5.06 -12.16
N ALA A 159 8.83 6.27 -11.70
CA ALA A 159 8.39 6.57 -10.33
C ALA A 159 6.87 6.67 -10.24
N PHE A 160 6.26 5.83 -9.37
CA PHE A 160 4.81 5.77 -9.15
C PHE A 160 4.48 5.67 -7.67
N ARG A 161 3.28 6.13 -7.28
CA ARG A 161 2.77 6.08 -5.90
C ARG A 161 1.30 5.66 -5.88
N VAL A 162 0.96 4.69 -5.03
CA VAL A 162 -0.42 4.15 -4.92
C VAL A 162 -1.21 4.71 -3.73
N MET A 163 -0.77 5.82 -3.16
CA MET A 163 -1.47 6.51 -2.08
C MET A 163 -1.49 8.03 -2.29
N ALA A 164 -2.33 8.74 -1.54
CA ALA A 164 -2.38 10.21 -1.57
C ALA A 164 -1.03 10.81 -1.14
N ASN A 165 -0.67 11.93 -1.75
CA ASN A 165 0.58 12.65 -1.45
C ASN A 165 0.38 13.79 -0.44
N ASP A 166 1.49 14.43 -0.02
CA ASP A 166 1.50 15.51 0.98
C ASP A 166 0.72 16.75 0.53
N VAL A 167 0.56 17.01 -0.78
CA VAL A 167 -0.27 18.13 -1.27
C VAL A 167 -1.74 17.89 -0.91
N GLN A 168 -2.22 16.67 -1.13
CA GLN A 168 -3.59 16.28 -0.79
C GLN A 168 -3.77 16.24 0.74
N GLN A 169 -2.82 15.64 1.45
CA GLN A 169 -2.87 15.51 2.91
C GLN A 169 -2.79 16.87 3.60
N GLY A 170 -1.83 17.73 3.21
CA GLY A 170 -1.66 19.06 3.76
C GLY A 170 -2.91 19.95 3.53
N LYS A 171 -3.54 19.82 2.34
CA LYS A 171 -4.80 20.53 2.06
C LYS A 171 -5.91 20.08 3.00
N VAL A 172 -6.14 18.79 3.13
CA VAL A 172 -7.19 18.24 4.01
C VAL A 172 -6.96 18.61 5.47
N LEU A 173 -5.72 18.56 5.94
CA LEU A 173 -5.38 18.93 7.32
C LEU A 173 -5.56 20.42 7.60
N GLY A 174 -5.28 21.28 6.62
CA GLY A 174 -5.57 22.72 6.72
C GLY A 174 -7.06 23.01 6.79
N ASP A 175 -7.86 22.41 5.90
CA ASP A 175 -9.32 22.53 5.89
C ASP A 175 -9.93 21.98 7.20
N PHE A 176 -9.44 20.85 7.69
CA PHE A 176 -9.86 20.27 8.96
C PHE A 176 -9.57 21.19 10.15
N ALA A 177 -8.39 21.81 10.21
CA ALA A 177 -8.07 22.75 11.27
C ALA A 177 -9.05 23.93 11.32
N VAL A 178 -9.48 24.46 10.17
CA VAL A 178 -10.52 25.50 10.08
C VAL A 178 -11.87 24.96 10.60
N GLN A 179 -12.27 23.76 10.22
CA GLN A 179 -13.50 23.12 10.69
C GLN A 179 -13.52 22.94 12.21
N GLN A 180 -12.36 22.71 12.83
CA GLN A 180 -12.20 22.62 14.28
C GLN A 180 -12.20 24.01 14.97
N GLY A 181 -12.40 25.09 14.23
CA GLY A 181 -12.44 26.47 14.78
C GLY A 181 -11.07 27.04 15.13
N VAL A 182 -9.96 26.40 14.71
CA VAL A 182 -8.59 26.88 14.89
C VAL A 182 -8.42 28.25 14.22
N LYS A 183 -7.69 29.14 14.85
CA LYS A 183 -7.32 30.47 14.33
C LYS A 183 -5.82 30.61 14.17
N THR A 184 -5.06 30.01 15.06
CA THR A 184 -3.61 30.13 15.16
C THR A 184 -2.94 28.77 15.19
N VAL A 185 -1.91 28.58 14.39
CA VAL A 185 -1.15 27.33 14.32
C VAL A 185 0.34 27.57 14.58
N ALA A 186 0.95 26.70 15.37
CA ALA A 186 2.38 26.52 15.44
C ALA A 186 2.76 25.29 14.64
N ILE A 187 3.81 25.35 13.85
CA ILE A 187 4.26 24.26 12.99
C ILE A 187 5.64 23.81 13.49
N VAL A 188 5.84 22.50 13.56
CA VAL A 188 7.12 21.84 13.85
C VAL A 188 7.37 20.76 12.79
N ASP A 189 8.58 20.70 12.23
CA ASP A 189 9.00 19.60 11.34
C ASP A 189 10.31 18.96 11.83
N ASP A 190 10.56 17.72 11.41
CA ASP A 190 11.73 16.94 11.79
C ASP A 190 12.90 17.06 10.80
N ARG A 191 12.82 17.96 9.83
CA ARG A 191 13.82 18.19 8.76
C ARG A 191 14.07 16.98 7.86
N THR A 192 13.30 15.91 7.97
CA THR A 192 13.30 14.88 6.94
C THR A 192 12.58 15.38 5.68
N ALA A 193 12.82 14.74 4.54
CA ALA A 193 12.10 15.09 3.31
C ALA A 193 10.58 14.90 3.47
N TYR A 194 10.13 13.90 4.26
CA TYR A 194 8.71 13.71 4.59
C TYR A 194 8.20 14.81 5.51
N GLY A 195 8.77 14.93 6.71
CA GLY A 195 8.19 15.81 7.73
C GLY A 195 8.20 17.28 7.33
N GLN A 196 9.31 17.76 6.75
CA GLN A 196 9.38 19.12 6.20
C GLN A 196 8.42 19.30 5.03
N GLY A 197 8.36 18.32 4.09
CA GLY A 197 7.49 18.41 2.93
C GLY A 197 6.02 18.53 3.30
N LEU A 198 5.53 17.66 4.19
CA LEU A 198 4.15 17.72 4.69
C LEU A 198 3.88 19.01 5.48
N ALA A 199 4.83 19.46 6.31
CA ALA A 199 4.69 20.72 7.05
C ALA A 199 4.60 21.95 6.12
N ASP A 200 5.35 21.96 5.02
CA ASP A 200 5.28 23.01 4.01
C ASP A 200 3.93 23.02 3.28
N GLU A 201 3.38 21.86 2.92
CA GLU A 201 2.06 21.74 2.28
C GLU A 201 0.93 22.11 3.26
N PHE A 202 1.00 21.67 4.52
CA PHE A 202 0.08 22.10 5.56
C PHE A 202 0.12 23.63 5.76
N LYS A 203 1.31 24.22 5.84
CA LYS A 203 1.49 25.67 5.99
C LYS A 203 0.83 26.44 4.85
N LYS A 204 1.04 26.02 3.61
CA LYS A 204 0.39 26.63 2.43
C LYS A 204 -1.13 26.57 2.55
N SER A 205 -1.66 25.41 2.88
CA SER A 205 -3.10 25.20 3.02
C SER A 205 -3.68 26.01 4.19
N ALA A 206 -3.04 25.99 5.35
CA ALA A 206 -3.45 26.74 6.53
C ALA A 206 -3.51 28.25 6.24
N GLN A 207 -2.48 28.80 5.58
CA GLN A 207 -2.44 30.20 5.21
C GLN A 207 -3.52 30.56 4.17
N ALA A 208 -3.72 29.70 3.15
CA ALA A 208 -4.77 29.88 2.15
C ALA A 208 -6.18 29.85 2.76
N ALA A 209 -6.37 29.06 3.82
CA ALA A 209 -7.59 28.95 4.59
C ALA A 209 -7.76 30.06 5.66
N GLY A 210 -6.83 31.02 5.75
CA GLY A 210 -6.89 32.19 6.65
C GLY A 210 -6.39 31.90 8.08
N LEU A 211 -5.75 30.76 8.34
CA LEU A 211 -5.12 30.50 9.64
C LEU A 211 -3.82 31.31 9.77
N LYS A 212 -3.58 31.82 10.99
CA LYS A 212 -2.34 32.54 11.29
C LYS A 212 -1.27 31.56 11.78
N VAL A 213 -0.18 31.44 11.05
CA VAL A 213 1.00 30.70 11.51
C VAL A 213 1.77 31.60 12.49
N VAL A 214 1.76 31.24 13.77
CA VAL A 214 2.35 32.01 14.87
C VAL A 214 3.73 31.54 15.30
N ALA A 215 4.11 30.31 14.91
CA ALA A 215 5.46 29.76 15.04
C ALA A 215 5.73 28.77 13.92
N ASN A 216 6.99 28.70 13.47
CA ASN A 216 7.46 27.71 12.52
C ASN A 216 8.84 27.26 12.98
N GLU A 217 8.87 26.19 13.74
CA GLU A 217 10.06 25.63 14.39
C GLU A 217 10.44 24.31 13.72
N TYR A 218 11.60 23.81 14.05
CA TYR A 218 12.06 22.51 13.55
C TYR A 218 12.85 21.76 14.61
N THR A 219 12.90 20.47 14.44
CA THR A 219 13.72 19.53 15.21
C THR A 219 14.52 18.65 14.26
N ASN A 220 14.83 17.43 14.65
CA ASN A 220 15.39 16.40 13.79
C ASN A 220 14.83 15.01 14.18
N ASP A 221 15.00 14.06 13.29
CA ASP A 221 14.50 12.68 13.40
C ASP A 221 15.16 11.82 14.50
N LYS A 222 16.15 12.38 15.21
CA LYS A 222 16.87 11.72 16.34
C LYS A 222 16.66 12.47 17.67
N ALA A 223 15.93 13.57 17.64
CA ALA A 223 15.70 14.37 18.84
C ALA A 223 14.77 13.62 19.83
N THR A 224 15.06 13.80 21.12
CA THR A 224 14.27 13.25 22.22
C THR A 224 13.80 14.34 23.19
N ASP A 225 14.38 15.52 23.12
CA ASP A 225 14.00 16.70 23.92
C ASP A 225 13.53 17.84 23.02
N PHE A 226 12.31 18.27 23.24
CA PHE A 226 11.60 19.32 22.50
C PHE A 226 11.29 20.54 23.35
N LYS A 227 11.70 20.56 24.64
CA LYS A 227 11.28 21.59 25.61
C LYS A 227 11.64 22.99 25.18
N ALA A 228 12.78 23.19 24.53
CA ALA A 228 13.20 24.51 24.05
C ALA A 228 12.24 25.08 23.00
N ILE A 229 11.92 24.32 21.94
CA ILE A 229 10.98 24.74 20.89
C ILE A 229 9.54 24.81 21.42
N LEU A 230 9.14 23.88 22.28
CA LEU A 230 7.81 23.86 22.88
C LEU A 230 7.59 25.06 23.85
N THR A 231 8.64 25.54 24.53
CA THR A 231 8.57 26.76 25.36
C THR A 231 8.32 28.00 24.51
N LYS A 232 8.96 28.11 23.34
CA LYS A 232 8.66 29.16 22.36
C LYS A 232 7.21 29.08 21.87
N ILE A 233 6.76 27.86 21.48
CA ILE A 233 5.38 27.62 21.04
C ILE A 233 4.37 27.98 22.12
N LYS A 234 4.62 27.60 23.38
CA LYS A 234 3.78 27.96 24.51
C LYS A 234 3.55 29.46 24.63
N SER A 235 4.58 30.27 24.41
CA SER A 235 4.46 31.74 24.47
C SER A 235 3.55 32.34 23.42
N THR A 236 3.35 31.65 22.28
CA THR A 236 2.48 32.11 21.18
C THR A 236 1.00 31.88 21.45
N LYS A 237 0.66 30.99 22.39
CA LYS A 237 -0.71 30.56 22.69
C LYS A 237 -1.44 30.03 21.44
N ALA A 238 -0.74 29.32 20.57
CA ALA A 238 -1.32 28.69 19.39
C ALA A 238 -2.49 27.76 19.80
N ASP A 239 -3.55 27.73 18.98
CA ASP A 239 -4.69 26.82 19.15
C ASP A 239 -4.33 25.38 18.77
N LEU A 240 -3.42 25.23 17.83
CA LEU A 240 -2.98 23.95 17.26
C LEU A 240 -1.45 23.92 17.11
N VAL A 241 -0.86 22.76 17.42
CA VAL A 241 0.52 22.42 17.03
C VAL A 241 0.45 21.37 15.93
N PHE A 242 0.87 21.73 14.74
CA PHE A 242 1.06 20.78 13.64
C PHE A 242 2.47 20.21 13.71
N TYR A 243 2.59 18.89 13.56
CA TYR A 243 3.86 18.20 13.50
C TYR A 243 4.00 17.38 12.20
N GLY A 244 5.05 17.72 11.43
CA GLY A 244 5.51 16.93 10.29
C GLY A 244 6.69 16.07 10.72
N GLY A 245 6.47 14.76 10.81
CA GLY A 245 7.47 13.79 11.23
C GLY A 245 6.87 12.48 11.69
N MET A 246 7.67 11.64 12.33
CA MET A 246 7.31 10.27 12.70
C MET A 246 6.92 10.15 14.19
N ASP A 247 6.28 9.05 14.51
CA ASP A 247 5.77 8.70 15.86
C ASP A 247 6.87 8.65 16.94
N ALA A 248 8.07 8.20 16.57
CA ALA A 248 9.21 8.12 17.48
C ALA A 248 9.57 9.47 18.12
N GLN A 249 9.34 10.58 17.44
CA GLN A 249 9.52 11.95 17.95
C GLN A 249 8.18 12.54 18.37
N GLY A 250 7.10 12.27 17.62
CA GLY A 250 5.77 12.83 17.85
C GLY A 250 5.19 12.46 19.22
N GLY A 251 5.30 11.18 19.64
CA GLY A 251 4.82 10.72 20.94
C GLY A 251 5.50 11.40 22.11
N PRO A 252 6.84 11.41 22.22
CA PRO A 252 7.57 12.18 23.23
C PRO A 252 7.29 13.68 23.18
N MET A 253 7.10 14.28 21.99
CA MET A 253 6.73 15.69 21.82
C MET A 253 5.36 15.96 22.46
N ALA A 254 4.34 15.15 22.19
CA ALA A 254 3.01 15.26 22.79
C ALA A 254 3.09 15.18 24.33
N LYS A 255 3.92 14.26 24.85
CA LYS A 255 4.17 14.14 26.30
C LYS A 255 4.77 15.40 26.88
N GLN A 256 5.79 15.97 26.25
CA GLN A 256 6.43 17.21 26.69
C GLN A 256 5.50 18.44 26.55
N MET A 257 4.61 18.46 25.56
CA MET A 257 3.54 19.48 25.47
C MET A 257 2.63 19.42 26.74
N LYS A 258 2.21 18.23 27.16
CA LYS A 258 1.41 18.04 28.38
C LYS A 258 2.17 18.48 29.63
N GLU A 259 3.44 18.07 29.78
CA GLU A 259 4.33 18.46 30.90
C GLU A 259 4.51 19.97 31.00
N LEU A 260 4.63 20.65 29.88
CA LEU A 260 4.75 22.12 29.83
C LEU A 260 3.41 22.84 29.97
N GLY A 261 2.29 22.11 30.05
CA GLY A 261 0.95 22.68 30.16
C GLY A 261 0.48 23.42 28.89
N ILE A 262 0.97 23.02 27.72
CA ILE A 262 0.49 23.52 26.42
C ILE A 262 -0.92 22.94 26.18
N LYS A 263 -1.88 23.83 25.94
CA LYS A 263 -3.29 23.45 25.75
C LYS A 263 -3.67 23.21 24.28
N ALA A 264 -2.80 23.61 23.35
CA ALA A 264 -2.98 23.39 21.93
C ALA A 264 -3.21 21.90 21.62
N LYS A 265 -4.12 21.62 20.70
CA LYS A 265 -4.23 20.26 20.14
C LYS A 265 -3.01 19.96 19.28
N PHE A 266 -2.58 18.71 19.29
CA PHE A 266 -1.58 18.22 18.35
C PHE A 266 -2.30 17.67 17.12
N LEU A 267 -1.77 17.96 15.92
CA LEU A 267 -2.23 17.43 14.64
C LEU A 267 -1.02 16.97 13.83
N GLY A 268 -1.07 15.76 13.31
CA GLY A 268 0.00 15.27 12.44
C GLY A 268 -0.51 14.49 11.24
N GLY A 269 0.40 14.11 10.36
CA GLY A 269 0.12 13.27 9.20
C GLY A 269 0.12 11.78 9.54
N ASP A 270 0.29 10.97 8.51
CA ASP A 270 0.35 9.50 8.60
C ASP A 270 1.49 8.98 9.47
N GLY A 271 2.65 9.64 9.45
CA GLY A 271 3.83 9.23 10.23
C GLY A 271 3.64 9.21 11.74
N VAL A 272 2.60 9.85 12.27
CA VAL A 272 2.22 9.79 13.69
C VAL A 272 0.90 9.05 13.93
N CYS A 273 0.18 8.64 12.89
CA CYS A 273 -1.12 8.00 13.01
C CYS A 273 -0.99 6.48 13.29
N THR A 274 -0.27 6.12 14.33
CA THR A 274 0.17 4.76 14.63
C THR A 274 -0.13 4.36 16.08
N PRO A 275 -0.22 3.07 16.39
CA PRO A 275 -0.26 2.59 17.78
C PRO A 275 0.99 2.98 18.58
N GLU A 276 2.16 3.08 17.93
CA GLU A 276 3.42 3.45 18.60
C GLU A 276 3.40 4.90 19.09
N PHE A 277 2.76 5.84 18.37
CA PHE A 277 2.55 7.20 18.88
C PHE A 277 1.82 7.21 20.21
N MET A 278 0.73 6.43 20.35
CA MET A 278 -0.01 6.30 21.59
C MET A 278 0.83 5.67 22.70
N LYS A 279 1.60 4.65 22.38
CA LYS A 279 2.48 3.97 23.34
C LYS A 279 3.56 4.91 23.88
N LEU A 280 4.19 5.71 23.04
CA LEU A 280 5.25 6.64 23.40
C LEU A 280 4.71 7.90 24.11
N GLY A 281 3.57 8.42 23.68
CA GLY A 281 2.96 9.61 24.25
C GLY A 281 2.06 9.35 25.45
N GLY A 282 1.56 8.10 25.61
CA GLY A 282 0.65 7.70 26.68
C GLY A 282 -0.59 8.57 26.71
N GLU A 283 -1.06 8.92 27.92
CA GLU A 283 -2.21 9.79 28.11
C GLU A 283 -2.10 11.19 27.49
N ALA A 284 -0.87 11.60 27.11
CA ALA A 284 -0.69 12.90 26.47
C ALA A 284 -1.21 12.93 25.03
N THR A 285 -1.51 11.78 24.44
CA THR A 285 -2.08 11.71 23.09
C THR A 285 -3.59 11.94 23.05
N GLU A 286 -4.27 11.88 24.19
CA GLU A 286 -5.73 11.97 24.29
C GLU A 286 -6.30 13.25 23.69
N GLY A 287 -7.26 13.09 22.77
CA GLY A 287 -7.95 14.20 22.10
C GLY A 287 -7.12 14.90 21.02
N HIS A 288 -5.94 14.39 20.66
CA HIS A 288 -5.12 14.84 19.53
C HIS A 288 -5.61 14.20 18.23
N TYR A 289 -5.10 14.68 17.09
CA TYR A 289 -5.56 14.24 15.77
C TYR A 289 -4.40 13.81 14.90
N CYS A 290 -4.70 12.90 13.98
CA CYS A 290 -3.81 12.52 12.89
C CYS A 290 -4.61 12.20 11.62
N SER A 291 -3.91 12.03 10.51
CA SER A 291 -4.54 11.62 9.26
C SER A 291 -3.85 10.42 8.64
N LEU A 292 -4.63 9.63 7.91
CA LEU A 292 -4.14 8.55 7.07
C LEU A 292 -4.59 8.76 5.63
N PRO A 293 -3.74 8.52 4.63
CA PRO A 293 -4.19 8.39 3.26
C PRO A 293 -5.24 7.28 3.12
N GLY A 294 -6.19 7.47 2.20
CA GLY A 294 -7.22 6.49 1.89
C GLY A 294 -8.45 6.51 2.81
N VAL A 295 -9.33 5.56 2.57
CA VAL A 295 -10.52 5.25 3.36
C VAL A 295 -10.12 4.23 4.44
N PRO A 296 -10.73 4.26 5.64
CA PRO A 296 -10.45 3.25 6.67
C PRO A 296 -10.55 1.82 6.14
N LEU A 297 -9.58 0.96 6.48
CA LEU A 297 -9.48 -0.39 5.94
C LEU A 297 -10.75 -1.21 6.20
N GLU A 298 -11.34 -1.07 7.37
CA GLU A 298 -12.58 -1.75 7.78
C GLU A 298 -13.82 -1.32 6.98
N LYS A 299 -13.75 -0.15 6.31
CA LYS A 299 -14.81 0.36 5.41
C LYS A 299 -14.60 -0.03 3.96
N LEU A 300 -13.48 -0.68 3.62
CA LEU A 300 -13.19 -1.16 2.27
C LEU A 300 -13.76 -2.57 2.07
N ALA A 301 -14.31 -2.86 0.88
CA ALA A 301 -14.95 -4.15 0.57
C ALA A 301 -14.05 -5.37 0.84
N LYS A 302 -12.75 -5.22 0.51
CA LYS A 302 -11.74 -6.27 0.65
C LYS A 302 -10.94 -6.14 1.96
N GLY A 303 -11.17 -5.05 2.72
CA GLY A 303 -10.37 -4.67 3.88
C GLY A 303 -10.41 -5.67 5.03
N PRO A 304 -11.60 -6.07 5.53
CA PRO A 304 -11.72 -7.05 6.62
C PRO A 304 -11.05 -8.39 6.28
N GLU A 305 -11.26 -8.92 5.06
CA GLU A 305 -10.63 -10.16 4.61
C GLU A 305 -9.10 -10.03 4.56
N PHE A 306 -8.59 -8.89 4.06
CA PHE A 306 -7.16 -8.63 4.04
C PHE A 306 -6.57 -8.58 5.44
N LYS A 307 -7.23 -7.88 6.39
CA LYS A 307 -6.80 -7.80 7.78
C LYS A 307 -6.72 -9.21 8.41
N ASP A 308 -7.75 -10.02 8.24
CA ASP A 308 -7.78 -11.38 8.79
C ASP A 308 -6.64 -12.25 8.23
N LYS A 309 -6.39 -12.18 6.92
CA LYS A 309 -5.27 -12.89 6.28
C LYS A 309 -3.92 -12.42 6.82
N PHE A 310 -3.75 -11.11 6.94
CA PHE A 310 -2.52 -10.49 7.43
C PHE A 310 -2.20 -10.92 8.86
N VAL A 311 -3.16 -10.74 9.76
CA VAL A 311 -3.01 -11.11 11.18
C VAL A 311 -2.78 -12.61 11.33
N LYS A 312 -3.53 -13.44 10.62
CA LYS A 312 -3.36 -14.91 10.65
C LYS A 312 -1.96 -15.32 10.19
N LYS A 313 -1.42 -14.67 9.18
CA LYS A 313 -0.11 -15.02 8.61
C LYS A 313 1.06 -14.54 9.44
N PHE A 314 1.02 -13.30 9.90
CA PHE A 314 2.17 -12.65 10.51
C PHE A 314 2.10 -12.58 12.03
N GLY A 315 0.94 -12.88 12.65
CA GLY A 315 0.74 -12.78 14.09
C GLY A 315 0.86 -11.35 14.62
N ALA A 316 0.66 -10.35 13.76
CA ALA A 316 0.83 -8.93 14.05
C ALA A 316 -0.33 -8.13 13.47
N GLU A 317 -0.72 -7.05 14.16
CA GLU A 317 -1.69 -6.08 13.64
C GLU A 317 -1.04 -5.21 12.55
N ILE A 318 -1.85 -4.79 11.56
CA ILE A 318 -1.44 -3.83 10.56
C ILE A 318 -1.09 -2.51 11.25
N GLN A 319 0.08 -1.97 10.96
CA GLN A 319 0.49 -0.68 11.51
C GLN A 319 -0.07 0.47 10.67
N LEU A 320 0.14 0.43 9.34
CA LEU A 320 -0.31 1.49 8.45
C LEU A 320 -0.24 1.11 6.96
N TYR A 321 0.94 0.79 6.44
CA TYR A 321 1.24 0.81 5.00
C TYR A 321 1.04 -0.53 4.28
N ALA A 322 0.91 -1.63 5.00
CA ALA A 322 0.79 -2.97 4.41
C ALA A 322 -0.27 -3.06 3.29
N PRO A 323 -1.48 -2.47 3.41
CA PRO A 323 -2.49 -2.52 2.36
C PRO A 323 -2.04 -1.84 1.05
N TYR A 324 -1.32 -0.71 1.15
CA TYR A 324 -0.84 0.05 -0.02
C TYR A 324 0.31 -0.66 -0.71
N VAL A 325 1.20 -1.25 0.07
CA VAL A 325 2.33 -2.03 -0.47
C VAL A 325 1.83 -3.30 -1.14
N TYR A 326 0.81 -3.93 -0.58
CA TYR A 326 0.09 -5.03 -1.24
C TYR A 326 -0.44 -4.59 -2.62
N ASP A 327 -1.14 -3.45 -2.69
CA ASP A 327 -1.62 -2.90 -3.97
C ASP A 327 -0.48 -2.58 -4.94
N ALA A 328 0.64 -2.04 -4.45
CA ALA A 328 1.80 -1.73 -5.29
C ALA A 328 2.35 -2.98 -5.99
N VAL A 329 2.46 -4.11 -5.27
CA VAL A 329 2.87 -5.41 -5.85
C VAL A 329 1.83 -5.90 -6.86
N MET A 330 0.55 -5.83 -6.52
CA MET A 330 -0.54 -6.30 -7.39
C MET A 330 -0.64 -5.48 -8.68
N VAL A 331 -0.48 -4.16 -8.61
CA VAL A 331 -0.44 -3.25 -9.76
C VAL A 331 0.76 -3.56 -10.66
N MET A 332 1.93 -3.81 -10.08
CA MET A 332 3.12 -4.17 -10.86
C MET A 332 2.93 -5.50 -11.60
N ALA A 333 2.38 -6.51 -10.92
CA ALA A 333 2.06 -7.81 -11.54
C ALA A 333 0.98 -7.70 -12.62
N ASP A 334 -0.04 -6.85 -12.42
CA ASP A 334 -1.06 -6.56 -13.42
C ASP A 334 -0.47 -5.91 -14.66
N ALA A 335 0.43 -4.93 -14.50
CA ALA A 335 1.12 -4.29 -15.61
C ALA A 335 1.98 -5.29 -16.40
N MET A 336 2.71 -6.18 -15.72
CA MET A 336 3.46 -7.27 -16.36
C MET A 336 2.54 -8.20 -17.16
N LYS A 337 1.38 -8.53 -16.60
CA LYS A 337 0.38 -9.38 -17.28
C LYS A 337 -0.20 -8.68 -18.51
N ARG A 338 -0.53 -7.38 -18.44
CA ARG A 338 -1.05 -6.61 -19.58
C ARG A 338 -0.01 -6.46 -20.71
N ALA A 339 1.25 -6.32 -20.35
CA ALA A 339 2.36 -6.29 -21.29
C ALA A 339 2.75 -7.67 -21.85
N ASP A 340 2.19 -8.75 -21.29
CA ASP A 340 2.64 -10.13 -21.51
C ASP A 340 4.16 -10.29 -21.40
N SER A 341 4.79 -9.57 -20.44
CA SER A 341 6.23 -9.52 -20.25
C SER A 341 6.63 -9.12 -18.84
N VAL A 342 7.65 -9.77 -18.30
CA VAL A 342 8.29 -9.41 -17.02
C VAL A 342 9.50 -8.49 -17.19
N ASP A 343 9.83 -8.11 -18.42
CA ASP A 343 10.90 -7.18 -18.76
C ASP A 343 10.49 -5.74 -18.43
N PRO A 344 11.20 -5.02 -17.54
CA PRO A 344 10.93 -3.63 -17.20
C PRO A 344 10.73 -2.71 -18.41
N ALA A 345 11.54 -2.86 -19.42
CA ALA A 345 11.47 -2.04 -20.63
C ALA A 345 10.13 -2.21 -21.39
N LYS A 346 9.46 -3.34 -21.24
CA LYS A 346 8.19 -3.65 -21.92
C LYS A 346 6.97 -3.31 -21.08
N TYR A 347 7.01 -3.56 -19.78
CA TYR A 347 5.80 -3.35 -18.94
C TYR A 347 5.72 -1.97 -18.29
N LEU A 348 6.81 -1.18 -18.25
CA LEU A 348 6.81 0.15 -17.67
C LEU A 348 5.70 1.05 -18.22
N ALA A 349 5.49 1.05 -19.54
CA ALA A 349 4.43 1.85 -20.16
C ALA A 349 3.01 1.40 -19.71
N GLU A 350 2.85 0.12 -19.36
CA GLU A 350 1.58 -0.40 -18.87
C GLU A 350 1.30 0.01 -17.42
N ILE A 351 2.32 0.29 -16.59
CA ILE A 351 2.09 0.88 -15.26
C ILE A 351 1.37 2.24 -15.40
N GLY A 352 1.84 3.12 -16.28
CA GLY A 352 1.20 4.43 -16.50
C GLY A 352 -0.26 4.36 -16.99
N LYS A 353 -0.68 3.22 -17.58
CA LYS A 353 -2.04 2.97 -18.05
C LYS A 353 -2.91 2.21 -17.02
N THR A 354 -2.42 2.04 -15.81
CA THR A 354 -3.13 1.29 -14.76
C THR A 354 -4.52 1.84 -14.51
N ASN A 355 -5.49 0.92 -14.46
CA ASN A 355 -6.85 1.15 -13.96
C ASN A 355 -7.26 -0.11 -13.19
N TYR A 356 -6.73 -0.24 -11.97
CA TYR A 356 -6.76 -1.47 -11.19
C TYR A 356 -7.69 -1.34 -9.98
N ASP A 357 -8.63 -2.27 -9.80
CA ASP A 357 -9.49 -2.35 -8.61
C ASP A 357 -8.69 -2.94 -7.44
N GLY A 358 -7.91 -2.07 -6.79
CA GLY A 358 -7.04 -2.41 -5.67
C GLY A 358 -7.79 -2.75 -4.39
N LEU A 359 -7.04 -3.02 -3.35
CA LEU A 359 -7.54 -3.16 -1.99
C LEU A 359 -7.91 -1.80 -1.40
N THR A 360 -7.02 -0.81 -1.58
CA THR A 360 -7.11 0.51 -0.93
C THR A 360 -7.88 1.53 -1.76
N ALA A 361 -7.85 1.40 -3.09
CA ALA A 361 -8.50 2.34 -4.00
C ALA A 361 -8.63 1.74 -5.42
N GLN A 362 -9.41 2.43 -6.28
CA GLN A 362 -9.25 2.30 -7.73
C GLN A 362 -7.93 2.96 -8.11
N VAL A 363 -6.89 2.15 -8.37
CA VAL A 363 -5.56 2.67 -8.68
C VAL A 363 -5.49 3.10 -10.14
N ALA A 364 -5.26 4.38 -10.35
CA ALA A 364 -4.94 4.99 -11.64
C ALA A 364 -3.97 6.14 -11.40
N PHE A 365 -3.03 6.33 -12.33
CA PHE A 365 -1.97 7.34 -12.18
C PHE A 365 -2.22 8.57 -13.03
N ASP A 366 -1.80 9.73 -12.52
CA ASP A 366 -1.73 10.97 -13.29
C ASP A 366 -0.45 11.02 -14.15
N GLU A 367 -0.20 12.14 -14.79
CA GLU A 367 0.98 12.36 -15.65
C GLU A 367 2.32 12.34 -14.91
N PHE A 368 2.30 12.50 -13.58
CA PHE A 368 3.48 12.44 -12.73
C PHE A 368 3.74 11.04 -12.15
N GLY A 369 2.73 10.15 -12.18
CA GLY A 369 2.77 8.84 -11.54
C GLY A 369 2.15 8.83 -10.14
N ASP A 370 1.42 9.88 -9.74
CA ASP A 370 0.67 9.94 -8.49
C ASP A 370 -0.72 9.32 -8.62
N LEU A 371 -1.24 8.77 -7.51
CA LEU A 371 -2.59 8.24 -7.43
C LEU A 371 -3.61 9.34 -7.71
N LYS A 372 -4.49 9.12 -8.69
CA LYS A 372 -5.63 10.00 -8.95
C LYS A 372 -6.68 9.88 -7.86
N GLY A 373 -7.15 11.02 -7.36
CA GLY A 373 -8.31 11.07 -6.47
C GLY A 373 -8.07 10.40 -5.11
N GLY A 374 -6.88 10.54 -4.54
CA GLY A 374 -6.57 10.02 -3.22
C GLY A 374 -7.42 10.68 -2.12
N ALA A 375 -8.03 9.87 -1.26
CA ALA A 375 -8.75 10.32 -0.07
C ALA A 375 -7.80 10.46 1.13
N ILE A 376 -8.20 11.24 2.13
CA ILE A 376 -7.53 11.36 3.42
C ILE A 376 -8.56 11.17 4.52
N SER A 377 -8.32 10.25 5.43
CA SER A 377 -9.13 10.03 6.63
C SER A 377 -8.49 10.67 7.84
N ILE A 378 -9.31 11.32 8.66
CA ILE A 378 -8.91 11.95 9.92
C ILE A 378 -9.30 11.03 11.07
N TYR A 379 -8.39 10.91 12.02
CA TYR A 379 -8.60 10.16 13.25
C TYR A 379 -8.31 11.01 14.47
N GLN A 380 -8.99 10.69 15.57
CA GLN A 380 -8.72 11.24 16.90
C GLN A 380 -8.20 10.14 17.81
N TYR A 381 -7.17 10.45 18.59
CA TYR A 381 -6.75 9.59 19.69
C TYR A 381 -7.72 9.74 20.85
N LYS A 382 -8.41 8.66 21.18
CA LYS A 382 -9.41 8.65 22.24
C LYS A 382 -9.47 7.32 22.93
N SER A 383 -9.40 7.37 24.29
CA SER A 383 -9.44 6.18 25.15
C SER A 383 -8.41 5.10 24.73
N GLY A 384 -7.21 5.52 24.32
CA GLY A 384 -6.13 4.63 23.89
C GLY A 384 -6.35 3.95 22.53
N LYS A 385 -7.22 4.54 21.68
CA LYS A 385 -7.52 4.04 20.33
C LYS A 385 -7.52 5.19 19.32
N LEU A 386 -7.37 4.83 18.05
CA LEU A 386 -7.65 5.71 16.92
C LEU A 386 -9.16 5.61 16.60
N GLU A 387 -9.91 6.68 16.88
CA GLU A 387 -11.30 6.80 16.47
C GLU A 387 -11.39 7.54 15.14
N TYR A 388 -12.07 6.97 14.17
CA TYR A 388 -12.35 7.61 12.89
C TYR A 388 -13.25 8.85 13.08
N VAL A 389 -12.87 9.93 12.44
CA VAL A 389 -13.62 11.21 12.47
C VAL A 389 -14.32 11.46 11.14
N SER A 390 -13.58 11.51 10.06
CA SER A 390 -14.12 11.80 8.72
C SER A 390 -13.13 11.41 7.63
N THR A 391 -13.64 11.23 6.41
CA THR A 391 -12.82 11.12 5.20
C THR A 391 -13.09 12.32 4.30
N LEU A 392 -12.03 12.97 3.84
CA LEU A 392 -12.07 14.16 3.00
C LEU A 392 -11.25 13.92 1.72
N GLY A 393 -11.63 14.61 0.63
CA GLY A 393 -11.00 14.36 -0.67
C GLY A 393 -11.42 13.01 -1.27
N GLY A 394 -10.66 12.53 -2.23
CA GLY A 394 -10.97 11.30 -2.95
C GLY A 394 -11.85 11.49 -4.17
N SER A 395 -11.98 10.44 -5.00
CA SER A 395 -12.97 10.47 -6.07
C SER A 395 -14.39 10.34 -5.48
N PRO A 396 -15.40 11.05 -6.01
CA PRO A 396 -16.78 10.93 -5.54
C PRO A 396 -17.27 9.48 -5.50
N VAL A 397 -16.78 8.64 -6.42
CA VAL A 397 -17.13 7.20 -6.48
C VAL A 397 -16.54 6.40 -5.31
N ALA A 398 -15.32 6.71 -4.87
CA ALA A 398 -14.69 6.02 -3.74
C ALA A 398 -15.37 6.38 -2.42
N VAL A 399 -15.69 7.66 -2.21
CA VAL A 399 -16.42 8.14 -1.02
C VAL A 399 -17.83 7.56 -0.99
N ALA A 400 -18.56 7.61 -2.11
CA ALA A 400 -19.92 7.07 -2.19
C ALA A 400 -19.96 5.54 -2.00
N LYS A 401 -18.96 4.79 -2.50
CA LYS A 401 -18.85 3.34 -2.23
C LYS A 401 -18.62 3.06 -0.74
N ALA A 402 -17.80 3.85 -0.06
CA ALA A 402 -17.55 3.71 1.37
C ALA A 402 -18.81 4.00 2.20
N GLU A 403 -19.55 5.07 1.87
CA GLU A 403 -20.81 5.42 2.53
C GLU A 403 -21.89 4.36 2.33
N VAL A 404 -22.00 3.78 1.13
CA VAL A 404 -22.93 2.67 0.86
C VAL A 404 -22.56 1.43 1.69
N GLN A 405 -21.28 1.14 1.85
CA GLN A 405 -20.84 -0.02 2.64
C GLN A 405 -21.06 0.19 4.14
N GLU A 406 -20.87 1.41 4.65
CA GLU A 406 -21.19 1.76 6.04
C GLU A 406 -22.69 1.58 6.30
N ALA A 407 -23.55 2.10 5.42
CA ALA A 407 -24.99 1.91 5.51
C ALA A 407 -25.40 0.41 5.43
N VAL A 408 -24.74 -0.38 4.60
CA VAL A 408 -24.95 -1.85 4.51
C VAL A 408 -24.53 -2.55 5.81
N ALA A 409 -23.40 -2.16 6.41
CA ALA A 409 -22.93 -2.72 7.67
C ALA A 409 -23.88 -2.38 8.82
N GLU A 410 -24.31 -1.13 8.94
CA GLU A 410 -25.29 -0.69 9.96
C GLU A 410 -26.63 -1.44 9.83
N VAL A 411 -27.10 -1.66 8.59
CA VAL A 411 -28.32 -2.46 8.34
C VAL A 411 -28.14 -3.92 8.73
N LYS A 412 -26.99 -4.52 8.48
CA LYS A 412 -26.67 -5.89 8.90
C LYS A 412 -26.61 -6.02 10.41
N ASP A 413 -26.02 -5.06 11.09
CA ASP A 413 -25.93 -5.06 12.57
C ASP A 413 -27.29 -4.78 13.21
N ALA A 414 -28.07 -3.86 12.66
CA ALA A 414 -29.46 -3.65 13.06
C ALA A 414 -30.33 -4.89 12.82
N ALA A 415 -30.18 -5.57 11.68
CA ALA A 415 -30.88 -6.82 11.40
C ALA A 415 -30.49 -7.96 12.37
N LYS A 416 -29.20 -8.01 12.77
CA LYS A 416 -28.70 -8.97 13.75
C LYS A 416 -29.26 -8.71 15.15
N ALA A 417 -29.35 -7.44 15.55
CA ALA A 417 -29.94 -7.00 16.81
C ALA A 417 -31.47 -7.29 16.85
N VAL A 418 -32.16 -7.12 15.72
CA VAL A 418 -33.60 -7.38 15.58
C VAL A 418 -33.92 -8.88 15.50
N ALA A 419 -33.05 -9.71 14.96
CA ALA A 419 -33.24 -11.17 14.98
C ALA A 419 -33.26 -11.75 16.41
N GLY A 420 -32.74 -11.00 17.39
CA GLY A 420 -32.84 -11.32 18.83
C GLY A 420 -34.06 -10.74 19.57
N ALA A 421 -34.80 -9.80 18.95
CA ALA A 421 -35.98 -9.12 19.56
C ALA A 421 -37.10 -9.04 18.52
N ALA A 422 -38.08 -9.95 18.58
CA ALA A 422 -39.22 -10.02 17.65
C ALA A 422 -40.25 -8.89 17.93
N THR A 423 -39.91 -7.63 17.70
CA THR A 423 -40.83 -6.48 17.83
C THR A 423 -41.06 -5.77 16.51
N GLU A 424 -42.27 -5.24 16.31
CA GLU A 424 -42.64 -4.48 15.09
C GLU A 424 -41.72 -3.26 14.85
N ALA A 425 -41.27 -2.57 15.89
CA ALA A 425 -40.34 -1.46 15.81
C ALA A 425 -38.97 -1.87 15.18
N GLY A 426 -38.53 -3.11 15.43
CA GLY A 426 -37.33 -3.63 14.82
C GLY A 426 -37.47 -3.89 13.31
N LYS A 427 -38.63 -4.32 12.85
CA LYS A 427 -38.91 -4.49 11.41
C LYS A 427 -38.93 -3.17 10.66
N GLU A 428 -39.47 -2.10 11.29
CA GLU A 428 -39.43 -0.75 10.72
C GLU A 428 -38.01 -0.19 10.62
N ALA A 429 -37.18 -0.40 11.63
CA ALA A 429 -35.76 0.04 11.59
C ALA A 429 -34.96 -0.66 10.49
N VAL A 430 -35.15 -1.98 10.29
CA VAL A 430 -34.51 -2.73 9.18
C VAL A 430 -35.00 -2.23 7.83
N LYS A 431 -36.28 -1.90 7.68
CA LYS A 431 -36.83 -1.36 6.42
C LYS A 431 -36.26 0.02 6.12
N ALA A 432 -36.20 0.93 7.13
CA ALA A 432 -35.62 2.26 6.97
C ALA A 432 -34.13 2.20 6.59
N GLY A 433 -33.36 1.27 7.17
CA GLY A 433 -31.97 1.01 6.81
C GLY A 433 -31.83 0.47 5.37
N ALA A 434 -32.69 -0.44 4.96
CA ALA A 434 -32.70 -0.98 3.59
C ALA A 434 -33.03 0.12 2.55
N ASP A 435 -33.94 1.03 2.87
CA ASP A 435 -34.27 2.17 2.00
C ASP A 435 -33.11 3.18 1.92
N ALA A 436 -32.38 3.42 3.00
CA ALA A 436 -31.17 4.24 3.01
C ALA A 436 -30.05 3.65 2.14
N VAL A 437 -29.84 2.34 2.22
CA VAL A 437 -28.87 1.62 1.33
C VAL A 437 -29.26 1.72 -0.13
N LYS A 438 -30.54 1.59 -0.45
CA LYS A 438 -31.04 1.70 -1.81
C LYS A 438 -30.80 3.12 -2.37
N ASN A 439 -31.11 4.15 -1.59
CA ASN A 439 -30.92 5.54 -1.97
C ASN A 439 -29.42 5.89 -2.16
N ALA A 440 -28.55 5.40 -1.30
CA ALA A 440 -27.11 5.57 -1.43
C ALA A 440 -26.54 4.82 -2.65
N ALA A 441 -27.06 3.63 -2.98
CA ALA A 441 -26.69 2.88 -4.18
C ALA A 441 -27.15 3.59 -5.47
N GLU A 442 -28.35 4.18 -5.47
CA GLU A 442 -28.86 4.98 -6.60
C GLU A 442 -28.04 6.26 -6.80
N ALA A 443 -27.65 6.96 -5.72
CA ALA A 443 -26.77 8.12 -5.78
C ALA A 443 -25.39 7.77 -6.34
N THR A 444 -24.83 6.61 -5.94
CA THR A 444 -23.55 6.11 -6.47
C THR A 444 -23.65 5.78 -7.96
N LYS A 445 -24.75 5.15 -8.40
CA LYS A 445 -25.02 4.86 -9.81
C LYS A 445 -25.13 6.14 -10.63
N ALA A 446 -25.86 7.14 -10.13
CA ALA A 446 -26.00 8.44 -10.80
C ALA A 446 -24.68 9.24 -10.89
N ALA A 447 -23.78 9.08 -9.91
CA ALA A 447 -22.44 9.68 -9.94
C ALA A 447 -21.50 8.98 -10.95
N VAL A 448 -21.72 7.70 -11.23
CA VAL A 448 -20.98 6.91 -12.23
C VAL A 448 -21.49 7.20 -13.66
N GLU A 449 -22.79 7.38 -13.85
CA GLU A 449 -23.41 7.62 -15.15
C GLU A 449 -23.22 9.06 -15.69
N LYS A 450 -22.80 10.01 -14.85
CA LYS A 450 -22.50 11.41 -15.25
C LYS A 450 -21.05 11.65 -15.72
N LYS A 451 -20.25 10.61 -15.87
CA LYS A 451 -18.90 10.62 -16.48
C LYS A 451 -18.88 9.83 -17.79
#